data_92e13bf5171771a5e1336bed351f35da
#
_entry.id   92e13bf5171771a5e1336bed351f35da
#
_cell.length_a   1.000
_cell.length_b   1.000
_cell.length_c   1.000
_cell.angle_alpha   90.00
_cell.angle_beta   90.00
_cell.angle_gamma   90.00
#
_symmetry.space_group_name_H-M   'P 1'
#
loop_
_entity.id
_entity.type
_entity.pdbx_description
1 polymer ?
#
loop_
_entity_poly.entity_id
_entity_poly.type
_entity_poly.pdbx_seq_one_letter_code
_entity_poly.pdbx_strand_id
1 'polypeptide(L)'
;MSNTSGLPALLNRHRSIRSYKPDPIDPALVEEVCSEAIAGGSSSGNLNSVSIVLTRDPERKRRLYEFHFEQEMVLQAPLVMTFCADWFRTREWLRRRDARDNFNNLLGYHVAAFDAMIVVQNVCLGFQARGLGICYMGTTLHSMTEIAAFLDLPDTCLPVTTIVVGYPNEDPAKRDRLPLAAFLHEEKYRRPTDMELEATYAQREVRGWARYMAYPELKAKIEALGISSLAQFYTSEAKYDPDGFREDSAKLRALLESKHFLP
;
A
#
# COMPACT_ATOMS: atom_id res chain seq x y z
N MET A 1 32.35 5.87 1.70
CA MET A 1 32.24 5.09 0.46
C MET A 1 30.77 4.74 0.27
N SER A 2 30.08 5.32 -0.71
CA SER A 2 28.68 5.00 -0.97
C SER A 2 28.63 3.57 -1.54
N ASN A 3 28.01 2.67 -0.81
CA ASN A 3 27.78 1.31 -1.28
C ASN A 3 26.77 1.37 -2.42
N THR A 4 27.26 1.31 -3.68
CA THR A 4 26.44 1.44 -4.90
C THR A 4 25.80 0.11 -5.34
N SER A 5 25.94 -0.94 -4.53
CA SER A 5 25.42 -2.29 -4.79
C SER A 5 24.65 -2.83 -3.59
N GLY A 6 23.84 -3.85 -3.81
CA GLY A 6 23.06 -4.52 -2.78
C GLY A 6 21.83 -3.72 -2.28
N LEU A 7 21.32 -4.11 -1.12
CA LEU A 7 20.11 -3.57 -0.53
C LEU A 7 20.13 -2.04 -0.31
N PRO A 8 21.22 -1.41 0.16
CA PRO A 8 21.25 0.04 0.30
C PRO A 8 21.04 0.78 -1.02
N ALA A 9 21.63 0.29 -2.10
CA ALA A 9 21.44 0.88 -3.42
C ALA A 9 20.00 0.71 -3.92
N LEU A 10 19.38 -0.43 -3.67
CA LEU A 10 17.99 -0.72 -4.01
C LEU A 10 17.05 0.25 -3.30
N LEU A 11 17.17 0.39 -1.99
CA LEU A 11 16.38 1.33 -1.19
C LEU A 11 16.57 2.79 -1.64
N ASN A 12 17.81 3.17 -1.96
CA ASN A 12 18.10 4.52 -2.44
C ASN A 12 17.56 4.80 -3.84
N ARG A 13 17.36 3.80 -4.68
CA ARG A 13 16.79 3.94 -6.03
C ARG A 13 15.27 3.80 -6.07
N HIS A 14 14.63 3.38 -4.97
CA HIS A 14 13.20 3.14 -4.94
C HIS A 14 12.39 4.34 -5.42
N ARG A 15 11.46 4.07 -6.33
CA ARG A 15 10.42 4.98 -6.81
C ARG A 15 9.22 4.18 -7.28
N SER A 16 8.04 4.72 -7.11
CA SER A 16 6.81 4.12 -7.63
C SER A 16 6.76 4.28 -9.14
N ILE A 17 6.58 3.17 -9.85
CA ILE A 17 6.42 3.12 -11.31
C ILE A 17 4.94 3.02 -11.65
N ARG A 18 4.47 3.87 -12.58
CA ARG A 18 3.06 3.95 -12.99
C ARG A 18 2.84 3.77 -14.47
N SER A 19 3.91 3.59 -15.24
CA SER A 19 3.87 3.22 -16.65
C SER A 19 4.69 1.96 -16.85
N TYR A 20 4.11 0.96 -17.53
CA TYR A 20 4.68 -0.36 -17.68
C TYR A 20 4.75 -0.77 -19.14
N LYS A 21 5.78 -1.55 -19.47
CA LYS A 21 5.85 -2.28 -20.74
C LYS A 21 4.87 -3.43 -20.73
N PRO A 22 4.37 -3.86 -21.89
CA PRO A 22 3.40 -4.96 -21.99
C PRO A 22 4.02 -6.36 -21.77
N ASP A 23 5.34 -6.42 -21.54
CA ASP A 23 6.06 -7.68 -21.41
C ASP A 23 5.53 -8.50 -20.22
N PRO A 24 5.19 -9.78 -20.42
CA PRO A 24 4.68 -10.63 -19.35
C PRO A 24 5.78 -10.94 -18.32
N ILE A 25 5.39 -11.15 -17.08
CA ILE A 25 6.28 -11.62 -16.02
C ILE A 25 6.18 -13.14 -15.95
N ASP A 26 7.33 -13.82 -16.02
CA ASP A 26 7.41 -15.28 -15.87
C ASP A 26 6.73 -15.71 -14.56
N PRO A 27 5.76 -16.63 -14.60
CA PRO A 27 5.15 -17.18 -13.39
C PRO A 27 6.14 -17.75 -12.39
N ALA A 28 7.20 -18.41 -12.86
CA ALA A 28 8.24 -18.96 -11.98
C ALA A 28 8.99 -17.87 -11.21
N LEU A 29 9.26 -16.71 -11.85
CA LEU A 29 9.84 -15.57 -11.18
C LEU A 29 8.93 -15.00 -10.08
N VAL A 30 7.61 -14.97 -10.32
CA VAL A 30 6.66 -14.51 -9.31
C VAL A 30 6.62 -15.45 -8.12
N GLU A 31 6.62 -16.76 -8.35
CA GLU A 31 6.66 -17.79 -7.30
C GLU A 31 7.95 -17.70 -6.48
N GLU A 32 9.11 -17.54 -7.13
CA GLU A 32 10.41 -17.36 -6.48
C GLU A 32 10.40 -16.14 -5.57
N VAL A 33 9.98 -14.97 -6.08
CA VAL A 33 9.91 -13.73 -5.30
C VAL A 33 8.95 -13.85 -4.12
N CYS A 34 7.79 -14.46 -4.31
CA CYS A 34 6.83 -14.66 -3.22
C CYS A 34 7.38 -15.63 -2.16
N SER A 35 8.04 -16.72 -2.57
CA SER A 35 8.66 -17.69 -1.67
C SER A 35 9.75 -17.04 -0.82
N GLU A 36 10.67 -16.30 -1.43
CA GLU A 36 11.71 -15.55 -0.73
C GLU A 36 11.13 -14.51 0.24
N ALA A 37 10.11 -13.78 -0.21
CA ALA A 37 9.46 -12.74 0.59
C ALA A 37 8.78 -13.30 1.84
N ILE A 38 8.11 -14.44 1.72
CA ILE A 38 7.48 -15.14 2.83
C ILE A 38 8.54 -15.73 3.76
N ALA A 39 9.56 -16.38 3.22
CA ALA A 39 10.64 -16.96 4.02
C ALA A 39 11.46 -15.92 4.78
N GLY A 40 11.64 -14.72 4.20
CA GLY A 40 12.35 -13.60 4.84
C GLY A 40 11.45 -12.69 5.68
N GLY A 41 10.16 -12.93 5.73
CA GLY A 41 9.19 -12.13 6.48
C GLY A 41 9.03 -12.58 7.92
N SER A 42 9.05 -11.63 8.86
CA SER A 42 8.64 -11.93 10.24
C SER A 42 7.12 -12.05 10.30
N SER A 43 6.62 -12.99 11.09
CA SER A 43 5.20 -13.16 11.37
C SER A 43 4.97 -13.39 12.86
N SER A 44 3.92 -12.82 13.38
CA SER A 44 3.55 -12.97 14.80
C SER A 44 3.29 -14.44 15.15
N GLY A 45 4.08 -14.98 16.09
CA GLY A 45 3.98 -16.40 16.47
C GLY A 45 4.24 -17.38 15.32
N ASN A 46 4.82 -16.94 14.21
CA ASN A 46 5.00 -17.71 12.97
C ASN A 46 3.68 -18.27 12.39
N LEU A 47 2.58 -17.54 12.59
CA LEU A 47 1.24 -17.96 12.14
C LEU A 47 0.98 -17.65 10.66
N ASN A 48 1.81 -16.80 10.06
CA ASN A 48 1.79 -16.46 8.63
C ASN A 48 0.39 -16.02 8.14
N SER A 49 -0.16 -15.02 8.83
CA SER A 49 -1.52 -14.53 8.64
C SER A 49 -1.69 -13.62 7.40
N VAL A 50 -1.18 -14.07 6.26
CA VAL A 50 -1.20 -13.35 4.99
C VAL A 50 -1.63 -14.28 3.85
N SER A 51 -2.41 -13.75 2.90
CA SER A 51 -2.66 -14.35 1.59
C SER A 51 -2.37 -13.36 0.48
N ILE A 52 -1.97 -13.89 -0.68
CA ILE A 52 -1.65 -13.10 -1.88
C ILE A 52 -2.53 -13.60 -3.01
N VAL A 53 -3.33 -12.69 -3.59
CA VAL A 53 -4.13 -12.99 -4.77
C VAL A 53 -3.50 -12.34 -5.99
N LEU A 54 -3.20 -13.15 -7.01
CA LEU A 54 -2.59 -12.70 -8.27
C LEU A 54 -3.69 -12.51 -9.33
N THR A 55 -3.71 -11.36 -9.97
CA THR A 55 -4.63 -11.08 -11.08
C THR A 55 -3.84 -10.73 -12.34
N ARG A 56 -3.95 -11.57 -13.37
CA ARG A 56 -3.31 -11.39 -14.69
C ARG A 56 -4.34 -11.28 -15.81
N ASP A 57 -5.51 -11.90 -15.63
CA ASP A 57 -6.58 -11.91 -16.61
C ASP A 57 -7.05 -10.48 -16.93
N PRO A 58 -7.11 -10.08 -18.22
CA PRO A 58 -7.45 -8.72 -18.62
C PRO A 58 -8.82 -8.25 -18.15
N GLU A 59 -9.84 -9.12 -18.17
CA GLU A 59 -11.20 -8.76 -17.75
C GLU A 59 -11.27 -8.59 -16.23
N ARG A 60 -10.57 -9.44 -15.49
CA ARG A 60 -10.47 -9.27 -14.04
C ARG A 60 -9.68 -8.02 -13.66
N LYS A 61 -8.63 -7.67 -14.41
CA LYS A 61 -7.89 -6.41 -14.22
C LYS A 61 -8.77 -5.20 -14.51
N ARG A 62 -9.69 -5.27 -15.52
CA ARG A 62 -10.65 -4.21 -15.82
C ARG A 62 -11.56 -3.93 -14.60
N ARG A 63 -12.01 -4.95 -13.91
CA ARG A 63 -12.80 -4.77 -12.68
C ARG A 63 -11.95 -4.15 -11.55
N LEU A 64 -10.71 -4.58 -11.37
CA LEU A 64 -9.81 -3.93 -10.40
C LEU A 64 -9.49 -2.48 -10.78
N TYR A 65 -9.39 -2.16 -12.06
CA TYR A 65 -9.20 -0.80 -12.55
C TYR A 65 -10.33 0.13 -12.08
N GLU A 66 -11.58 -0.30 -12.17
CA GLU A 66 -12.74 0.45 -11.65
C GLU A 66 -12.62 0.68 -10.14
N PHE A 67 -12.28 -0.35 -9.37
CA PHE A 67 -12.10 -0.25 -7.92
C PHE A 67 -10.88 0.60 -7.51
N HIS A 68 -9.94 0.77 -8.41
CA HIS A 68 -8.77 1.63 -8.22
C HIS A 68 -8.92 3.00 -8.88
N PHE A 69 -10.16 3.47 -9.06
CA PHE A 69 -10.48 4.81 -9.57
C PHE A 69 -9.86 5.08 -10.93
N GLU A 70 -9.97 4.12 -11.81
CA GLU A 70 -9.54 4.18 -13.21
C GLU A 70 -8.06 4.58 -13.38
N GLN A 71 -7.19 4.11 -12.48
CA GLN A 71 -5.77 4.34 -12.62
C GLN A 71 -5.16 3.42 -13.68
N GLU A 72 -4.75 3.99 -14.81
CA GLU A 72 -4.25 3.29 -16.01
C GLU A 72 -3.17 2.24 -15.74
N MET A 73 -2.34 2.46 -14.73
CA MET A 73 -1.30 1.50 -14.36
C MET A 73 -1.85 0.11 -13.99
N VAL A 74 -3.11 -0.01 -13.58
CA VAL A 74 -3.76 -1.30 -13.28
C VAL A 74 -3.96 -2.11 -14.56
N LEU A 75 -4.34 -1.45 -15.66
CA LEU A 75 -4.48 -2.10 -16.96
C LEU A 75 -3.14 -2.39 -17.63
N GLN A 76 -2.19 -1.45 -17.53
CA GLN A 76 -0.89 -1.56 -18.17
C GLN A 76 0.00 -2.63 -17.53
N ALA A 77 0.01 -2.72 -16.21
CA ALA A 77 0.86 -3.69 -15.51
C ALA A 77 0.47 -5.14 -15.88
N PRO A 78 1.43 -6.02 -16.22
CA PRO A 78 1.17 -7.41 -16.51
C PRO A 78 0.67 -8.21 -15.29
N LEU A 79 0.89 -7.70 -14.09
CA LEU A 79 0.48 -8.37 -12.84
C LEU A 79 -0.05 -7.35 -11.83
N VAL A 80 -1.21 -7.68 -11.26
CA VAL A 80 -1.77 -7.02 -10.07
C VAL A 80 -1.76 -8.03 -8.92
N MET A 81 -1.28 -7.61 -7.75
CA MET A 81 -1.18 -8.48 -6.57
C MET A 81 -1.91 -7.83 -5.41
N THR A 82 -2.93 -8.49 -4.88
CA THR A 82 -3.65 -8.04 -3.67
C THR A 82 -3.18 -8.85 -2.47
N PHE A 83 -2.71 -8.17 -1.44
CA PHE A 83 -2.25 -8.76 -0.19
C PHE A 83 -3.35 -8.62 0.87
N CYS A 84 -3.64 -9.72 1.53
CA CYS A 84 -4.76 -9.81 2.46
C CYS A 84 -4.26 -10.16 3.86
N ALA A 85 -4.83 -9.50 4.87
CA ALA A 85 -4.82 -9.97 6.25
C ALA A 85 -5.71 -11.23 6.31
N ASP A 86 -5.14 -12.36 6.65
CA ASP A 86 -5.82 -13.66 6.51
C ASP A 86 -5.65 -14.55 7.74
N TRP A 87 -6.71 -14.64 8.54
CA TRP A 87 -6.81 -15.62 9.64
C TRP A 87 -7.62 -16.86 9.27
N PHE A 88 -8.22 -16.94 8.09
CA PHE A 88 -9.10 -18.05 7.71
C PHE A 88 -8.43 -19.43 7.89
N ARG A 89 -7.21 -19.59 7.34
CA ARG A 89 -6.46 -20.86 7.46
C ARG A 89 -6.15 -21.22 8.91
N THR A 90 -5.71 -20.24 9.70
CA THR A 90 -5.37 -20.43 11.12
C THR A 90 -6.61 -20.80 11.92
N ARG A 91 -7.72 -20.08 11.73
CA ARG A 91 -8.99 -20.37 12.42
C ARG A 91 -9.52 -21.75 12.09
N GLU A 92 -9.46 -22.15 10.81
CA GLU A 92 -9.81 -23.53 10.40
C GLU A 92 -8.91 -24.59 11.04
N TRP A 93 -7.63 -24.31 11.18
CA TRP A 93 -6.71 -25.19 11.90
C TRP A 93 -7.07 -25.27 13.39
N LEU A 94 -7.33 -24.16 14.06
CA LEU A 94 -7.76 -24.12 15.46
C LEU A 94 -9.06 -24.94 15.66
N ARG A 95 -10.06 -24.71 14.83
CA ARG A 95 -11.33 -25.43 14.85
C ARG A 95 -11.14 -26.95 14.75
N ARG A 96 -10.25 -27.40 13.87
CA ARG A 96 -9.94 -28.85 13.68
C ARG A 96 -9.14 -29.44 14.85
N ARG A 97 -8.66 -28.64 15.76
CA ARG A 97 -7.90 -29.04 16.95
C ARG A 97 -8.64 -28.76 18.24
N ASP A 98 -9.93 -28.41 18.18
CA ASP A 98 -10.75 -28.01 19.32
C ASP A 98 -10.08 -26.95 20.19
N ALA A 99 -9.39 -26.01 19.53
CA ALA A 99 -8.70 -24.90 20.16
C ALA A 99 -9.54 -23.63 20.14
N ARG A 100 -9.34 -22.76 21.14
CA ARG A 100 -10.04 -21.47 21.19
C ARG A 100 -9.57 -20.55 20.06
N ASP A 101 -10.54 -19.85 19.47
CA ASP A 101 -10.26 -18.78 18.51
C ASP A 101 -10.02 -17.47 19.25
N ASN A 102 -8.84 -16.89 19.09
CA ASN A 102 -8.44 -15.60 19.68
C ASN A 102 -8.24 -14.51 18.64
N PHE A 103 -8.52 -14.77 17.36
CA PHE A 103 -8.17 -13.87 16.25
C PHE A 103 -9.36 -13.15 15.62
N ASN A 104 -10.54 -13.34 16.16
CA ASN A 104 -11.80 -12.71 15.74
C ASN A 104 -12.03 -11.36 16.43
N ASN A 105 -11.03 -10.50 16.44
CA ASN A 105 -11.06 -9.19 17.07
C ASN A 105 -10.13 -8.19 16.38
N LEU A 106 -10.23 -6.91 16.76
CA LEU A 106 -9.45 -5.83 16.16
C LEU A 106 -7.93 -6.05 16.26
N LEU A 107 -7.44 -6.61 17.36
CA LEU A 107 -6.02 -6.92 17.51
C LEU A 107 -5.58 -8.01 16.50
N GLY A 108 -6.42 -9.03 16.30
CA GLY A 108 -6.20 -10.05 15.27
C GLY A 108 -6.07 -9.44 13.88
N TYR A 109 -6.98 -8.53 13.51
CA TYR A 109 -6.87 -7.82 12.24
C TYR A 109 -5.54 -7.06 12.10
N HIS A 110 -5.12 -6.29 13.12
CA HIS A 110 -3.87 -5.55 13.08
C HIS A 110 -2.65 -6.45 12.92
N VAL A 111 -2.62 -7.56 13.66
CA VAL A 111 -1.52 -8.55 13.55
C VAL A 111 -1.42 -9.07 12.12
N ALA A 112 -2.53 -9.50 11.52
CA ALA A 112 -2.54 -9.99 10.16
C ALA A 112 -2.21 -8.90 9.12
N ALA A 113 -2.66 -7.67 9.34
CA ALA A 113 -2.32 -6.55 8.48
C ALA A 113 -0.82 -6.21 8.53
N PHE A 114 -0.17 -6.31 9.70
CA PHE A 114 1.28 -6.14 9.81
C PHE A 114 2.05 -7.26 9.11
N ASP A 115 1.65 -8.52 9.30
CA ASP A 115 2.23 -9.66 8.58
C ASP A 115 2.14 -9.45 7.06
N ALA A 116 0.96 -9.03 6.56
CA ALA A 116 0.77 -8.74 5.14
C ALA A 116 1.68 -7.60 4.66
N MET A 117 1.82 -6.50 5.41
CA MET A 117 2.68 -5.37 5.04
C MET A 117 4.17 -5.72 5.05
N ILE A 118 4.63 -6.59 5.93
CA ILE A 118 6.00 -7.11 5.94
C ILE A 118 6.26 -7.91 4.66
N VAL A 119 5.36 -8.84 4.34
CA VAL A 119 5.51 -9.68 3.14
C VAL A 119 5.45 -8.84 1.87
N VAL A 120 4.50 -7.91 1.72
CA VAL A 120 4.42 -7.08 0.51
C VAL A 120 5.65 -6.22 0.32
N GLN A 121 6.24 -5.68 1.40
CA GLN A 121 7.48 -4.91 1.27
C GLN A 121 8.65 -5.79 0.79
N ASN A 122 8.76 -7.03 1.28
CA ASN A 122 9.75 -7.98 0.80
C ASN A 122 9.52 -8.34 -0.69
N VAL A 123 8.26 -8.58 -1.10
CA VAL A 123 7.90 -8.81 -2.51
C VAL A 123 8.31 -7.63 -3.38
N CYS A 124 8.06 -6.40 -2.94
CA CYS A 124 8.47 -5.20 -3.66
C CYS A 124 9.99 -5.14 -3.85
N LEU A 125 10.76 -5.40 -2.80
CA LEU A 125 12.22 -5.44 -2.87
C LEU A 125 12.70 -6.57 -3.78
N GLY A 126 12.09 -7.75 -3.72
CA GLY A 126 12.40 -8.89 -4.57
C GLY A 126 12.21 -8.59 -6.06
N PHE A 127 11.11 -7.97 -6.45
CA PHE A 127 10.87 -7.53 -7.83
C PHE A 127 11.82 -6.43 -8.26
N GLN A 128 12.03 -5.43 -7.41
CA GLN A 128 12.95 -4.32 -7.74
C GLN A 128 14.41 -4.79 -7.87
N ALA A 129 14.83 -5.80 -7.10
CA ALA A 129 16.15 -6.41 -7.24
C ALA A 129 16.34 -7.09 -8.60
N ARG A 130 15.23 -7.51 -9.23
CA ARG A 130 15.19 -8.16 -10.55
C ARG A 130 14.85 -7.18 -11.70
N GLY A 131 14.89 -5.86 -11.41
CA GLY A 131 14.68 -4.82 -12.42
C GLY A 131 13.21 -4.52 -12.74
N LEU A 132 12.26 -5.10 -12.02
CA LEU A 132 10.85 -4.74 -12.18
C LEU A 132 10.50 -3.49 -11.37
N GLY A 133 9.47 -2.78 -11.84
CA GLY A 133 8.86 -1.65 -11.15
C GLY A 133 7.62 -2.07 -10.38
N ILE A 134 7.35 -1.35 -9.31
CA ILE A 134 6.14 -1.55 -8.50
C ILE A 134 5.46 -0.22 -8.17
N CYS A 135 4.16 -0.26 -7.93
CA CYS A 135 3.45 0.83 -7.27
C CYS A 135 2.42 0.27 -6.29
N TYR A 136 2.44 0.81 -5.07
CA TYR A 136 1.37 0.56 -4.09
C TYR A 136 0.11 1.33 -4.48
N MET A 137 -1.03 0.66 -4.38
CA MET A 137 -2.35 1.21 -4.66
C MET A 137 -3.05 1.61 -3.36
N GLY A 138 -2.88 2.88 -2.95
CA GLY A 138 -3.56 3.41 -1.75
C GLY A 138 -5.09 3.35 -1.84
N THR A 139 -5.61 3.34 -3.06
CA THR A 139 -7.05 3.18 -3.36
C THR A 139 -7.65 1.86 -2.89
N THR A 140 -6.83 0.84 -2.59
CA THR A 140 -7.31 -0.40 -1.96
C THR A 140 -8.13 -0.12 -0.70
N LEU A 141 -7.71 0.85 0.11
CA LEU A 141 -8.39 1.19 1.37
C LEU A 141 -9.77 1.81 1.17
N HIS A 142 -10.01 2.44 0.02
CA HIS A 142 -11.30 3.04 -0.33
C HIS A 142 -12.30 2.03 -0.92
N SER A 143 -11.82 0.91 -1.47
CA SER A 143 -12.62 -0.10 -2.17
C SER A 143 -12.44 -1.51 -1.59
N MET A 144 -12.15 -1.61 -0.28
CA MET A 144 -11.89 -2.91 0.37
C MET A 144 -13.07 -3.86 0.25
N THR A 145 -14.29 -3.37 0.38
CA THR A 145 -15.52 -4.16 0.31
C THR A 145 -15.70 -4.77 -1.09
N GLU A 146 -15.56 -3.94 -2.11
CA GLU A 146 -15.70 -4.35 -3.51
C GLU A 146 -14.60 -5.32 -3.92
N ILE A 147 -13.36 -5.06 -3.50
CA ILE A 147 -12.22 -5.94 -3.77
C ILE A 147 -12.39 -7.28 -3.04
N ALA A 148 -12.82 -7.27 -1.78
CA ALA A 148 -13.04 -8.49 -1.01
C ALA A 148 -14.13 -9.37 -1.65
N ALA A 149 -15.24 -8.78 -2.07
CA ALA A 149 -16.31 -9.48 -2.78
C ALA A 149 -15.86 -9.99 -4.14
N PHE A 150 -15.16 -9.18 -4.92
CA PHE A 150 -14.68 -9.55 -6.26
C PHE A 150 -13.65 -10.69 -6.25
N LEU A 151 -12.79 -10.71 -5.23
CA LEU A 151 -11.78 -11.76 -5.06
C LEU A 151 -12.31 -12.98 -4.30
N ASP A 152 -13.60 -12.99 -3.94
CA ASP A 152 -14.23 -14.08 -3.17
C ASP A 152 -13.45 -14.41 -1.88
N LEU A 153 -13.06 -13.36 -1.15
CA LEU A 153 -12.29 -13.54 0.08
C LEU A 153 -13.19 -14.11 1.19
N PRO A 154 -12.75 -15.18 1.87
CA PRO A 154 -13.52 -15.78 2.95
C PRO A 154 -13.63 -14.85 4.17
N ASP A 155 -14.42 -15.27 5.16
CA ASP A 155 -14.45 -14.62 6.46
C ASP A 155 -13.06 -14.55 7.06
N THR A 156 -12.78 -13.49 7.82
CA THR A 156 -11.47 -13.21 8.40
C THR A 156 -10.31 -13.12 7.40
N CYS A 157 -10.63 -12.79 6.14
CA CYS A 157 -9.67 -12.44 5.11
C CYS A 157 -10.07 -11.13 4.44
N LEU A 158 -9.23 -10.11 4.53
CA LEU A 158 -9.48 -8.75 4.01
C LEU A 158 -8.29 -8.21 3.23
N PRO A 159 -8.51 -7.46 2.12
CA PRO A 159 -7.42 -6.83 1.41
C PRO A 159 -6.80 -5.72 2.27
N VAL A 160 -5.48 -5.70 2.38
CA VAL A 160 -4.72 -4.66 3.09
C VAL A 160 -4.14 -3.66 2.11
N THR A 161 -3.58 -4.16 1.03
CA THR A 161 -3.00 -3.36 -0.03
C THR A 161 -2.94 -4.13 -1.33
N THR A 162 -2.92 -3.40 -2.43
CA THR A 162 -2.66 -3.94 -3.76
C THR A 162 -1.39 -3.30 -4.32
N ILE A 163 -0.59 -4.06 -5.05
CA ILE A 163 0.50 -3.52 -5.86
C ILE A 163 0.30 -3.89 -7.33
N VAL A 164 0.75 -3.02 -8.20
CA VAL A 164 0.94 -3.31 -9.63
C VAL A 164 2.41 -3.56 -9.87
N VAL A 165 2.72 -4.54 -10.73
CA VAL A 165 4.09 -5.01 -10.99
C VAL A 165 4.30 -5.18 -12.50
N GLY A 166 5.44 -4.70 -13.00
CA GLY A 166 5.80 -4.87 -14.41
C GLY A 166 7.18 -4.31 -14.74
N TYR A 167 7.61 -4.48 -15.96
CA TYR A 167 8.84 -3.85 -16.46
C TYR A 167 8.61 -2.35 -16.65
N PRO A 168 9.45 -1.46 -16.06
CA PRO A 168 9.25 -0.02 -16.13
C PRO A 168 9.28 0.51 -17.57
N ASN A 169 8.33 1.37 -17.90
CA ASN A 169 8.31 2.16 -19.13
C ASN A 169 8.53 3.67 -18.85
N GLU A 170 9.01 4.00 -17.66
CA GLU A 170 9.31 5.35 -17.21
C GLU A 170 10.47 5.34 -16.22
N ASP A 171 11.09 6.49 -16.03
CA ASP A 171 12.10 6.74 -14.99
C ASP A 171 11.77 8.03 -14.22
N PRO A 172 10.75 8.02 -13.35
CA PRO A 172 10.30 9.21 -12.66
C PRO A 172 11.32 9.68 -11.62
N ALA A 173 11.36 10.99 -11.39
CA ALA A 173 12.17 11.55 -10.32
C ALA A 173 11.81 10.96 -8.95
N LYS A 174 12.84 10.66 -8.14
CA LYS A 174 12.65 10.19 -6.78
C LYS A 174 11.92 11.26 -5.95
N ARG A 175 10.95 10.80 -5.16
CA ARG A 175 10.26 11.65 -4.19
C ARG A 175 11.13 11.88 -2.96
N ASP A 176 11.19 13.11 -2.51
CA ASP A 176 11.81 13.48 -1.24
C ASP A 176 11.07 12.85 -0.04
N ARG A 177 11.78 12.71 1.06
CA ARG A 177 11.24 12.35 2.37
C ARG A 177 11.52 13.49 3.34
N LEU A 178 10.81 13.51 4.45
CA LEU A 178 11.14 14.41 5.54
C LEU A 178 12.54 14.10 6.09
N PRO A 179 13.20 15.04 6.76
CA PRO A 179 14.50 14.82 7.40
C PRO A 179 14.46 13.67 8.42
N LEU A 180 15.55 12.95 8.57
CA LEU A 180 15.62 11.80 9.48
C LEU A 180 15.22 12.16 10.93
N ALA A 181 15.55 13.36 11.38
CA ALA A 181 15.19 13.87 12.71
C ALA A 181 13.66 13.93 12.97
N ALA A 182 12.84 13.92 11.90
CA ALA A 182 11.38 13.84 12.05
C ALA A 182 10.87 12.42 12.40
N PHE A 183 11.72 11.41 12.32
CA PHE A 183 11.37 10.00 12.53
C PHE A 183 12.06 9.35 13.71
N LEU A 184 13.29 9.78 14.02
CA LEU A 184 14.10 9.17 15.08
C LEU A 184 13.99 9.93 16.39
N HIS A 185 13.61 9.23 17.43
CA HIS A 185 13.57 9.70 18.79
C HIS A 185 14.32 8.70 19.68
N GLU A 186 15.22 9.17 20.52
CA GLU A 186 15.94 8.33 21.46
C GLU A 186 15.15 8.21 22.77
N GLU A 187 15.02 7.01 23.28
CA GLU A 187 14.36 6.63 24.54
C GLU A 187 12.88 7.04 24.62
N LYS A 188 12.51 8.26 24.21
CA LYS A 188 11.16 8.82 24.30
C LYS A 188 10.82 9.64 23.08
N TYR A 189 9.53 9.65 22.74
CA TYR A 189 9.04 10.56 21.72
C TYR A 189 9.24 12.02 22.17
N ARG A 190 10.04 12.78 21.43
CA ARG A 190 10.24 14.21 21.64
C ARG A 190 9.28 15.00 20.73
N ARG A 191 8.41 15.79 21.34
CA ARG A 191 7.57 16.73 20.58
C ARG A 191 8.46 17.81 19.98
N PRO A 192 8.39 18.08 18.67
CA PRO A 192 9.09 19.19 18.05
C PRO A 192 8.46 20.52 18.52
N THR A 193 9.27 21.58 18.53
CA THR A 193 8.80 22.96 18.65
C THR A 193 8.16 23.42 17.33
N ASP A 194 7.42 24.51 17.36
CA ASP A 194 6.81 25.10 16.14
C ASP A 194 7.89 25.45 15.11
N MET A 195 9.01 26.00 15.53
CA MET A 195 10.14 26.32 14.64
C MET A 195 10.75 25.07 13.99
N GLU A 196 10.85 23.95 14.71
CA GLU A 196 11.32 22.67 14.17
C GLU A 196 10.30 22.05 13.20
N LEU A 197 9.02 22.21 13.47
CA LEU A 197 7.96 21.77 12.54
C LEU A 197 8.02 22.55 11.24
N GLU A 198 8.11 23.87 11.30
CA GLU A 198 8.25 24.73 10.12
C GLU A 198 9.50 24.34 9.30
N ALA A 199 10.64 24.18 9.95
CA ALA A 199 11.88 23.77 9.27
C ALA A 199 11.75 22.37 8.63
N THR A 200 11.06 21.43 9.30
CA THR A 200 10.83 20.06 8.81
C THR A 200 10.02 20.05 7.50
N TYR A 201 9.00 20.88 7.39
CA TYR A 201 8.09 20.90 6.26
C TYR A 201 8.44 21.93 5.18
N ALA A 202 9.32 22.90 5.44
CA ALA A 202 9.63 24.00 4.53
C ALA A 202 9.96 23.55 3.08
N GLN A 203 10.87 22.59 2.92
CA GLN A 203 11.22 22.08 1.59
C GLN A 203 10.08 21.28 0.94
N ARG A 204 9.31 20.55 1.75
CA ARG A 204 8.18 19.78 1.28
C ARG A 204 7.05 20.69 0.80
N GLU A 205 6.77 21.78 1.51
CA GLU A 205 5.81 22.79 1.09
C GLU A 205 6.18 23.32 -0.30
N VAL A 206 7.39 23.81 -0.47
CA VAL A 206 7.84 24.39 -1.75
C VAL A 206 7.80 23.36 -2.89
N ARG A 207 8.43 22.20 -2.71
CA ARG A 207 8.55 21.19 -3.78
C ARG A 207 7.22 20.48 -4.06
N GLY A 208 6.45 20.20 -3.01
CA GLY A 208 5.14 19.58 -3.14
C GLY A 208 4.14 20.49 -3.83
N TRP A 209 4.10 21.76 -3.41
CA TRP A 209 3.26 22.79 -4.03
C TRP A 209 3.57 22.96 -5.51
N ALA A 210 4.84 23.23 -5.85
CA ALA A 210 5.28 23.40 -7.23
C ALA A 210 4.89 22.22 -8.12
N ARG A 211 4.98 20.99 -7.60
CA ARG A 211 4.60 19.78 -8.33
C ARG A 211 3.12 19.74 -8.67
N TYR A 212 2.23 20.02 -7.72
CA TYR A 212 0.79 19.97 -7.94
C TYR A 212 0.32 21.13 -8.81
N MET A 213 0.91 22.30 -8.65
CA MET A 213 0.64 23.47 -9.49
C MET A 213 1.14 23.33 -10.94
N ALA A 214 1.98 22.35 -11.23
CA ALA A 214 2.42 22.03 -12.59
C ALA A 214 1.35 21.33 -13.45
N TYR A 215 0.28 20.79 -12.84
CA TYR A 215 -0.83 20.16 -13.56
C TYR A 215 -1.97 21.16 -13.74
N PRO A 216 -2.28 21.61 -14.98
CA PRO A 216 -3.22 22.70 -15.23
C PRO A 216 -4.62 22.48 -14.63
N GLU A 217 -5.18 21.29 -14.79
CA GLU A 217 -6.51 20.94 -14.26
C GLU A 217 -6.53 20.97 -12.73
N LEU A 218 -5.49 20.42 -12.10
CA LEU A 218 -5.38 20.40 -10.64
C LEU A 218 -5.15 21.81 -10.08
N LYS A 219 -4.33 22.62 -10.78
CA LYS A 219 -4.12 24.03 -10.44
C LYS A 219 -5.44 24.80 -10.45
N ALA A 220 -6.25 24.65 -11.51
CA ALA A 220 -7.55 25.30 -11.60
C ALA A 220 -8.48 24.90 -10.44
N LYS A 221 -8.49 23.61 -10.06
CA LYS A 221 -9.28 23.12 -8.92
C LYS A 221 -8.78 23.70 -7.58
N ILE A 222 -7.46 23.74 -7.37
CA ILE A 222 -6.82 24.33 -6.19
C ILE A 222 -7.20 25.81 -6.04
N GLU A 223 -7.11 26.58 -7.14
CA GLU A 223 -7.45 27.99 -7.15
C GLU A 223 -8.95 28.23 -6.90
N ALA A 224 -9.82 27.42 -7.51
CA ALA A 224 -11.28 27.51 -7.30
C ALA A 224 -11.69 27.23 -5.84
N LEU A 225 -10.96 26.36 -5.14
CA LEU A 225 -11.19 26.03 -3.73
C LEU A 225 -10.52 27.02 -2.76
N GLY A 226 -9.80 28.05 -3.24
CA GLY A 226 -9.10 29.01 -2.40
C GLY A 226 -7.95 28.42 -1.58
N ILE A 227 -7.38 27.30 -2.01
CA ILE A 227 -6.30 26.59 -1.32
C ILE A 227 -4.99 27.32 -1.57
N SER A 228 -4.25 27.65 -0.49
CA SER A 228 -3.02 28.46 -0.54
C SER A 228 -1.77 27.75 -0.03
N SER A 229 -1.88 26.52 0.49
CA SER A 229 -0.75 25.74 1.01
C SER A 229 -0.88 24.26 0.66
N LEU A 230 0.25 23.55 0.69
CA LEU A 230 0.28 22.11 0.49
C LEU A 230 -0.51 21.36 1.59
N ALA A 231 -0.44 21.87 2.82
CA ALA A 231 -1.18 21.28 3.95
C ALA A 231 -2.70 21.37 3.70
N GLN A 232 -3.21 22.54 3.31
CA GLN A 232 -4.63 22.70 2.95
C GLN A 232 -5.01 21.81 1.77
N PHE A 233 -4.15 21.70 0.76
CA PHE A 233 -4.39 20.82 -0.38
C PHE A 233 -4.57 19.35 0.06
N TYR A 234 -3.73 18.86 0.95
CA TYR A 234 -3.81 17.46 1.40
C TYR A 234 -5.13 17.14 2.14
N THR A 235 -5.75 18.12 2.78
CA THR A 235 -6.99 17.94 3.57
C THR A 235 -8.19 18.61 2.91
N SER A 236 -8.26 18.57 1.60
CA SER A 236 -9.34 19.15 0.80
C SER A 236 -9.94 18.16 -0.19
N GLU A 237 -11.08 18.50 -0.77
CA GLU A 237 -11.73 17.77 -1.86
C GLU A 237 -10.84 17.55 -3.09
N ALA A 238 -9.74 18.33 -3.19
CA ALA A 238 -8.77 18.15 -4.27
C ALA A 238 -7.82 16.97 -4.05
N LYS A 239 -7.73 16.42 -2.81
CA LYS A 239 -6.78 15.33 -2.49
C LYS A 239 -7.34 14.28 -1.54
N TYR A 240 -7.44 14.58 -0.25
CA TYR A 240 -7.97 13.71 0.78
C TYR A 240 -9.13 14.41 1.47
N ASP A 241 -10.31 14.24 0.88
CA ASP A 241 -11.53 14.84 1.42
C ASP A 241 -11.81 14.32 2.82
N PRO A 242 -11.92 15.20 3.85
CA PRO A 242 -12.15 14.76 5.22
C PRO A 242 -13.48 14.02 5.43
N ASP A 243 -14.51 14.35 4.66
CA ASP A 243 -15.81 13.68 4.73
C ASP A 243 -15.74 12.30 4.09
N GLY A 244 -15.13 12.20 2.90
CA GLY A 244 -14.85 10.92 2.26
C GLY A 244 -14.00 9.99 3.14
N PHE A 245 -13.00 10.52 3.84
CA PHE A 245 -12.20 9.73 4.80
C PHE A 245 -13.02 9.18 5.96
N ARG A 246 -14.00 9.96 6.48
CA ARG A 246 -14.90 9.50 7.54
C ARG A 246 -15.84 8.40 7.03
N GLU A 247 -16.38 8.55 5.83
CA GLU A 247 -17.23 7.55 5.20
C GLU A 247 -16.47 6.24 4.96
N ASP A 248 -15.25 6.30 4.41
CA ASP A 248 -14.43 5.12 4.17
C ASP A 248 -14.01 4.43 5.48
N SER A 249 -13.76 5.21 6.53
CA SER A 249 -13.52 4.66 7.87
C SER A 249 -14.74 3.92 8.41
N ALA A 250 -15.95 4.43 8.19
CA ALA A 250 -17.19 3.76 8.59
C ALA A 250 -17.42 2.48 7.78
N LYS A 251 -17.16 2.51 6.46
CA LYS A 251 -17.22 1.32 5.58
C LYS A 251 -16.22 0.24 6.03
N LEU A 252 -14.98 0.64 6.35
CA LEU A 252 -13.96 -0.29 6.86
C LEU A 252 -14.42 -0.95 8.15
N ARG A 253 -15.01 -0.18 9.09
CA ARG A 253 -15.55 -0.73 10.33
C ARG A 253 -16.65 -1.77 10.05
N ALA A 254 -17.62 -1.42 9.22
CA ALA A 254 -18.69 -2.34 8.84
C ALA A 254 -18.17 -3.61 8.15
N LEU A 255 -17.13 -3.47 7.32
CA LEU A 255 -16.49 -4.61 6.69
C LEU A 255 -15.78 -5.51 7.71
N LEU A 256 -15.08 -4.94 8.70
CA LEU A 256 -14.44 -5.70 9.78
C LEU A 256 -15.47 -6.48 10.61
N GLU A 257 -16.63 -5.87 10.87
CA GLU A 257 -17.76 -6.53 11.55
C GLU A 257 -18.34 -7.68 10.69
N SER A 258 -18.61 -7.42 9.40
CA SER A 258 -19.18 -8.41 8.47
C SER A 258 -18.25 -9.58 8.18
N LYS A 259 -16.94 -9.37 8.32
CA LYS A 259 -15.90 -10.38 8.11
C LYS A 259 -15.38 -10.99 9.42
N HIS A 260 -16.12 -10.81 10.51
CA HIS A 260 -15.85 -11.41 11.83
C HIS A 260 -14.47 -11.05 12.43
N PHE A 261 -13.97 -9.84 12.14
CA PHE A 261 -12.84 -9.23 12.85
C PHE A 261 -13.28 -8.31 14.01
N LEU A 262 -14.53 -7.91 14.02
CA LEU A 262 -15.14 -7.23 15.15
C LEU A 262 -16.40 -7.98 15.56
N PRO A 263 -16.74 -7.98 16.87
CA PRO A 263 -17.97 -8.58 17.37
C PRO A 263 -19.20 -7.82 16.91
#